data_18df2f3c79368ca1840df378c588cc30
#
_entry.id   18df2f3c79368ca1840df378c588cc30
#
_cell.length_a   1.000
_cell.length_b   1.000
_cell.length_c   1.000
_cell.angle_alpha   90.00
_cell.angle_beta   90.00
_cell.angle_gamma   90.00
#
_symmetry.space_group_name_H-M   'P 1'
#
loop_
_entity.id
_entity.type
_entity.pdbx_description
1 polymer ?
#
loop_
_entity_poly.entity_id
_entity_poly.type
_entity_poly.pdbx_seq_one_letter_code
_entity_poly.pdbx_strand_id
1 'polypeptide(L)'
;ERVVFLGSSCIYPKLAPQPIPESALLTGPLEPTNQAYAIAKIAGIEAVNSYREQYNRRWISVMPTNLYGPGDNFDLNSSHVLPAMIRKFHDADDVVTLWGTGTPRREFLHSDDAASAILHLIEHYDGDQHVNIGTGEDISIRELAALVAEVVGFDGRVEWDTSKPDGTPRKLLDVSRLKGLGWAPRIGLRDGVAATCEWFTASRQPPTPASP
;
A
#
# COMPACT_ATOMS: atom_id res chain seq x y z
N GLU A 1 -2.32 12.77 -25.71
CA GLU A 1 -3.13 12.25 -24.58
C GLU A 1 -2.41 11.10 -23.90
N ARG A 2 -2.31 11.13 -22.58
CA ARG A 2 -1.52 10.20 -21.79
C ARG A 2 -2.41 9.50 -20.77
N VAL A 3 -2.23 8.19 -20.57
CA VAL A 3 -2.93 7.38 -19.57
C VAL A 3 -1.90 6.78 -18.62
N VAL A 4 -2.22 6.79 -17.33
CA VAL A 4 -1.51 6.02 -16.31
C VAL A 4 -2.45 4.98 -15.76
N PHE A 5 -2.12 3.72 -15.96
CA PHE A 5 -2.86 2.60 -15.40
C PHE A 5 -2.34 2.28 -13.99
N LEU A 6 -3.22 2.41 -13.02
CA LEU A 6 -2.91 2.03 -11.63
C LEU A 6 -3.14 0.53 -11.45
N GLY A 7 -2.07 -0.23 -11.46
CA GLY A 7 -2.07 -1.64 -11.12
C GLY A 7 -2.03 -1.87 -9.61
N SER A 8 -1.36 -2.94 -9.21
CA SER A 8 -1.17 -3.31 -7.80
C SER A 8 -0.03 -4.30 -7.67
N SER A 9 0.70 -4.28 -6.59
CA SER A 9 1.68 -5.31 -6.24
C SER A 9 1.08 -6.72 -6.07
N CYS A 10 -0.25 -6.87 -6.09
CA CYS A 10 -0.93 -8.17 -6.07
C CYS A 10 -0.76 -8.98 -7.37
N ILE A 11 -0.28 -8.35 -8.45
CA ILE A 11 0.01 -9.04 -9.73
C ILE A 11 1.17 -10.02 -9.66
N TYR A 12 2.03 -9.88 -8.67
CA TYR A 12 3.22 -10.72 -8.55
C TYR A 12 2.90 -12.08 -7.91
N PRO A 13 3.69 -13.12 -8.24
CA PRO A 13 3.54 -14.42 -7.64
C PRO A 13 3.60 -14.37 -6.11
N LYS A 14 2.83 -15.24 -5.46
CA LYS A 14 2.82 -15.37 -3.98
C LYS A 14 4.21 -15.54 -3.38
N LEU A 15 5.07 -16.32 -4.04
CA LEU A 15 6.43 -16.64 -3.61
C LEU A 15 7.49 -16.00 -4.51
N ALA A 16 7.20 -14.80 -5.04
CA ALA A 16 8.19 -14.04 -5.79
C ALA A 16 9.44 -13.74 -4.95
N PRO A 17 10.64 -13.67 -5.57
CA PRO A 17 11.85 -13.25 -4.87
C PRO A 17 11.67 -11.86 -4.26
N GLN A 18 12.37 -11.60 -3.16
CA GLN A 18 12.27 -10.34 -2.41
C GLN A 18 13.61 -9.62 -2.38
N PRO A 19 13.66 -8.31 -2.68
CA PRO A 19 12.57 -7.45 -3.17
C PRO A 19 12.02 -7.90 -4.52
N ILE A 20 10.73 -7.66 -4.79
CA ILE A 20 10.04 -8.14 -6.01
C ILE A 20 10.37 -7.22 -7.20
N PRO A 21 11.13 -7.67 -8.20
CA PRO A 21 11.39 -6.89 -9.39
C PRO A 21 10.18 -6.91 -10.35
N GLU A 22 10.09 -5.93 -11.24
CA GLU A 22 9.04 -5.89 -12.27
C GLU A 22 9.04 -7.14 -13.17
N SER A 23 10.20 -7.72 -13.40
CA SER A 23 10.35 -8.95 -14.17
C SER A 23 9.73 -10.20 -13.53
N ALA A 24 9.28 -10.11 -12.28
CA ALA A 24 8.58 -11.21 -11.61
C ALA A 24 7.12 -11.40 -12.08
N LEU A 25 6.58 -10.50 -12.90
CA LEU A 25 5.24 -10.65 -13.47
C LEU A 25 5.10 -11.97 -14.24
N LEU A 26 4.04 -12.74 -13.96
CA LEU A 26 3.71 -14.03 -14.60
C LEU A 26 4.76 -15.15 -14.45
N THR A 27 5.66 -15.06 -13.49
CA THR A 27 6.70 -16.10 -13.27
C THR A 27 6.28 -17.22 -12.33
N GLY A 28 5.07 -17.16 -11.74
CA GLY A 28 4.57 -18.18 -10.83
C GLY A 28 3.11 -17.98 -10.43
N PRO A 29 2.57 -18.84 -9.53
CA PRO A 29 1.19 -18.78 -9.08
C PRO A 29 0.90 -17.51 -8.28
N LEU A 30 -0.25 -16.91 -8.53
CA LEU A 30 -0.78 -15.78 -7.77
C LEU A 30 -1.25 -16.22 -6.37
N GLU A 31 -1.43 -15.23 -5.46
CA GLU A 31 -2.11 -15.48 -4.18
C GLU A 31 -3.59 -15.83 -4.44
N PRO A 32 -4.05 -17.04 -4.05
CA PRO A 32 -5.39 -17.52 -4.40
C PRO A 32 -6.52 -16.59 -3.94
N THR A 33 -6.39 -15.94 -2.78
CA THR A 33 -7.41 -15.05 -2.22
C THR A 33 -7.58 -13.75 -3.01
N ASN A 34 -6.58 -13.37 -3.81
CA ASN A 34 -6.55 -12.15 -4.62
C ASN A 34 -6.49 -12.43 -6.12
N GLN A 35 -6.58 -13.68 -6.54
CA GLN A 35 -6.29 -14.07 -7.92
C GLN A 35 -7.15 -13.34 -8.95
N ALA A 36 -8.46 -13.22 -8.73
CA ALA A 36 -9.35 -12.54 -9.65
C ALA A 36 -8.98 -11.06 -9.83
N TYR A 37 -8.69 -10.37 -8.73
CA TYR A 37 -8.23 -8.99 -8.75
C TYR A 37 -6.87 -8.85 -9.47
N ALA A 38 -5.93 -9.72 -9.16
CA ALA A 38 -4.60 -9.71 -9.78
C ALA A 38 -4.69 -9.93 -11.30
N ILE A 39 -5.49 -10.89 -11.77
CA ILE A 39 -5.73 -11.15 -13.20
C ILE A 39 -6.32 -9.91 -13.89
N ALA A 40 -7.29 -9.24 -13.29
CA ALA A 40 -7.85 -8.00 -13.83
C ALA A 40 -6.79 -6.91 -13.99
N LYS A 41 -5.89 -6.77 -13.00
CA LYS A 41 -4.78 -5.80 -13.07
C LYS A 41 -3.71 -6.21 -14.11
N ILE A 42 -3.42 -7.49 -14.27
CA ILE A 42 -2.52 -7.99 -15.33
C ILE A 42 -3.12 -7.69 -16.71
N ALA A 43 -4.41 -7.97 -16.91
CA ALA A 43 -5.08 -7.65 -18.16
C ALA A 43 -5.03 -6.14 -18.49
N GLY A 44 -5.10 -5.27 -17.49
CA GLY A 44 -4.95 -3.83 -17.67
C GLY A 44 -3.54 -3.42 -18.11
N ILE A 45 -2.49 -4.07 -17.58
CA ILE A 45 -1.10 -3.86 -18.05
C ILE A 45 -0.97 -4.26 -19.51
N GLU A 46 -1.46 -5.44 -19.88
CA GLU A 46 -1.41 -5.94 -21.26
C GLU A 46 -2.22 -5.05 -22.23
N ALA A 47 -3.37 -4.52 -21.79
CA ALA A 47 -4.10 -3.54 -22.58
C ALA A 47 -3.27 -2.27 -22.82
N VAL A 48 -2.59 -1.73 -21.79
CA VAL A 48 -1.70 -0.57 -21.94
C VAL A 48 -0.59 -0.86 -22.95
N ASN A 49 0.08 -2.02 -22.83
CA ASN A 49 1.15 -2.44 -23.74
C ASN A 49 0.64 -2.58 -25.18
N SER A 50 -0.53 -3.20 -25.38
CA SER A 50 -1.14 -3.35 -26.71
C SER A 50 -1.47 -2.00 -27.36
N TYR A 51 -2.00 -1.03 -26.59
CA TYR A 51 -2.26 0.31 -27.10
C TYR A 51 -0.98 1.07 -27.43
N ARG A 52 0.10 0.87 -26.66
CA ARG A 52 1.42 1.43 -26.98
C ARG A 52 1.90 0.88 -28.31
N GLU A 53 1.91 -0.42 -28.48
CA GLU A 53 2.40 -1.10 -29.69
C GLU A 53 1.57 -0.76 -30.92
N GLN A 54 0.24 -0.89 -30.85
CA GLN A 54 -0.65 -0.74 -31.99
C GLN A 54 -0.86 0.72 -32.41
N TYR A 55 -0.92 1.65 -31.45
CA TYR A 55 -1.33 3.04 -31.68
C TYR A 55 -0.25 4.07 -31.31
N ASN A 56 0.97 3.60 -30.98
CA ASN A 56 2.07 4.46 -30.55
C ASN A 56 1.67 5.42 -29.40
N ARG A 57 0.90 4.91 -28.40
CA ARG A 57 0.44 5.70 -27.26
C ARG A 57 1.51 5.74 -26.18
N ARG A 58 1.66 6.89 -25.54
CA ARG A 58 2.58 7.08 -24.40
C ARG A 58 1.90 6.74 -23.07
N TRP A 59 1.23 5.60 -23.01
CA TRP A 59 0.55 5.11 -21.81
C TRP A 59 1.51 4.31 -20.95
N ILE A 60 1.39 4.41 -19.65
CA ILE A 60 2.27 3.70 -18.70
C ILE A 60 1.45 2.96 -17.64
N SER A 61 2.04 1.91 -17.10
CA SER A 61 1.47 1.15 -15.98
C SER A 61 2.34 1.28 -14.74
N VAL A 62 1.74 1.48 -13.57
CA VAL A 62 2.43 1.64 -12.30
C VAL A 62 1.88 0.71 -11.24
N MET A 63 2.76 0.12 -10.42
CA MET A 63 2.43 -0.91 -9.43
C MET A 63 2.72 -0.39 -8.02
N PRO A 64 1.75 0.28 -7.38
CA PRO A 64 1.93 0.73 -6.02
C PRO A 64 1.95 -0.43 -5.02
N THR A 65 2.74 -0.25 -3.97
CA THR A 65 2.71 -1.05 -2.75
C THR A 65 1.44 -0.77 -1.92
N ASN A 66 1.41 -1.13 -0.63
CA ASN A 66 0.26 -0.82 0.21
C ASN A 66 0.19 0.69 0.47
N LEU A 67 -0.81 1.33 -0.08
CA LEU A 67 -1.07 2.75 0.13
C LEU A 67 -1.83 2.98 1.42
N TYR A 68 -1.59 4.12 2.05
CA TYR A 68 -2.31 4.58 3.23
C TYR A 68 -2.27 6.11 3.30
N GLY A 69 -3.17 6.72 4.07
CA GLY A 69 -3.18 8.16 4.26
C GLY A 69 -4.55 8.71 4.66
N PRO A 70 -4.67 10.04 4.80
CA PRO A 70 -5.94 10.71 5.00
C PRO A 70 -6.97 10.32 3.94
N GLY A 71 -8.23 10.08 4.35
CA GLY A 71 -9.30 9.68 3.46
C GLY A 71 -9.36 8.17 3.14
N ASP A 72 -8.52 7.35 3.75
CA ASP A 72 -8.56 5.89 3.57
C ASP A 72 -9.86 5.27 4.11
N ASN A 73 -10.10 4.00 3.78
CA ASN A 73 -11.24 3.24 4.29
C ASN A 73 -10.89 2.63 5.66
N PHE A 74 -11.59 3.06 6.70
CA PHE A 74 -11.41 2.58 8.08
C PHE A 74 -12.48 1.57 8.52
N ASP A 75 -13.33 1.06 7.63
CA ASP A 75 -14.30 0.02 7.97
C ASP A 75 -13.60 -1.31 8.27
N LEU A 76 -13.86 -1.89 9.46
CA LEU A 76 -13.15 -3.09 9.93
C LEU A 76 -13.41 -4.34 9.09
N ASN A 77 -14.47 -4.37 8.27
CA ASN A 77 -14.80 -5.51 7.42
C ASN A 77 -14.17 -5.42 6.03
N SER A 78 -13.80 -4.21 5.58
CA SER A 78 -13.34 -3.97 4.20
C SER A 78 -12.04 -3.18 4.07
N SER A 79 -11.49 -2.67 5.19
CA SER A 79 -10.27 -1.89 5.17
C SER A 79 -9.00 -2.72 5.09
N HIS A 80 -7.93 -2.09 4.63
CA HIS A 80 -6.57 -2.65 4.69
C HIS A 80 -6.02 -2.63 6.11
N VAL A 81 -4.89 -3.34 6.31
CA VAL A 81 -4.31 -3.60 7.62
C VAL A 81 -3.99 -2.34 8.43
N LEU A 82 -3.41 -1.29 7.82
CA LEU A 82 -3.00 -0.08 8.53
C LEU A 82 -4.20 0.75 9.00
N PRO A 83 -5.18 1.13 8.14
CA PRO A 83 -6.37 1.84 8.61
C PRO A 83 -7.21 1.01 9.59
N ALA A 84 -7.27 -0.33 9.44
CA ALA A 84 -7.91 -1.19 10.43
C ALA A 84 -7.21 -1.13 11.79
N MET A 85 -5.87 -1.11 11.82
CA MET A 85 -5.10 -0.94 13.06
C MET A 85 -5.38 0.42 13.71
N ILE A 86 -5.28 1.51 12.97
CA ILE A 86 -5.55 2.86 13.49
C ILE A 86 -6.91 2.87 14.18
N ARG A 87 -7.95 2.38 13.50
CA ARG A 87 -9.29 2.33 14.08
C ARG A 87 -9.38 1.44 15.32
N LYS A 88 -8.78 0.25 15.29
CA LYS A 88 -8.78 -0.67 16.44
C LYS A 88 -8.12 -0.06 17.67
N PHE A 89 -6.96 0.56 17.51
CA PHE A 89 -6.24 1.20 18.60
C PHE A 89 -6.95 2.45 19.12
N HIS A 90 -7.58 3.21 18.23
CA HIS A 90 -8.35 4.41 18.61
C HIS A 90 -9.63 4.08 19.38
N ASP A 91 -10.32 2.98 19.02
CA ASP A 91 -11.61 2.61 19.57
C ASP A 91 -11.49 1.67 20.80
N ALA A 92 -10.28 1.21 21.14
CA ALA A 92 -10.06 0.28 22.26
C ALA A 92 -9.74 1.00 23.57
N ASP A 93 -10.28 0.49 24.68
CA ASP A 93 -9.93 0.96 26.02
C ASP A 93 -8.68 0.21 26.57
N ASP A 94 -8.75 -1.14 26.68
CA ASP A 94 -7.71 -1.92 27.38
C ASP A 94 -6.98 -2.95 26.49
N VAL A 95 -7.65 -3.50 25.46
CA VAL A 95 -7.12 -4.63 24.68
C VAL A 95 -7.41 -4.46 23.20
N VAL A 96 -6.38 -4.62 22.38
CA VAL A 96 -6.48 -4.73 20.92
C VAL A 96 -6.12 -6.13 20.47
N THR A 97 -7.04 -6.83 19.81
CA THR A 97 -6.76 -8.13 19.18
C THR A 97 -6.44 -7.97 17.71
N LEU A 98 -5.25 -8.43 17.31
CA LEU A 98 -4.77 -8.46 15.94
C LEU A 98 -4.66 -9.91 15.45
N TRP A 99 -4.81 -10.12 14.14
CA TRP A 99 -4.79 -11.45 13.53
C TRP A 99 -3.37 -11.91 13.23
N GLY A 100 -3.15 -13.23 13.31
CA GLY A 100 -1.92 -13.91 12.98
C GLY A 100 -0.84 -13.78 14.05
N THR A 101 0.41 -13.94 13.66
CA THR A 101 1.59 -13.86 14.56
C THR A 101 2.20 -12.46 14.62
N GLY A 102 1.87 -11.60 13.67
CA GLY A 102 2.51 -10.30 13.48
C GLY A 102 3.89 -10.36 12.82
N THR A 103 4.35 -11.55 12.42
CA THR A 103 5.68 -11.72 11.78
C THR A 103 5.73 -11.31 10.30
N PRO A 104 4.65 -11.37 9.50
CA PRO A 104 4.71 -10.94 8.11
C PRO A 104 5.19 -9.50 7.95
N ARG A 105 5.95 -9.27 6.87
CA ARG A 105 6.52 -7.95 6.58
C ARG A 105 5.81 -7.31 5.39
N ARG A 106 5.52 -6.02 5.50
CA ARG A 106 4.83 -5.23 4.49
C ARG A 106 5.50 -3.89 4.29
N GLU A 107 5.45 -3.44 3.07
CA GLU A 107 5.84 -2.10 2.67
C GLU A 107 4.62 -1.19 2.64
N PHE A 108 4.77 0.05 3.10
CA PHE A 108 3.73 1.06 3.14
C PHE A 108 4.21 2.35 2.49
N LEU A 109 3.36 2.99 1.69
CA LEU A 109 3.65 4.26 1.04
C LEU A 109 2.49 5.24 1.27
N HIS A 110 2.81 6.45 1.71
CA HIS A 110 1.80 7.49 1.90
C HIS A 110 1.16 7.88 0.56
N SER A 111 -0.14 8.16 0.55
CA SER A 111 -0.90 8.48 -0.67
C SER A 111 -0.36 9.70 -1.42
N ASP A 112 0.13 10.73 -0.70
CA ASP A 112 0.72 11.91 -1.33
C ASP A 112 2.06 11.59 -2.00
N ASP A 113 2.88 10.72 -1.42
CA ASP A 113 4.09 10.24 -2.07
C ASP A 113 3.76 9.38 -3.30
N ALA A 114 2.72 8.54 -3.23
CA ALA A 114 2.25 7.79 -4.39
C ALA A 114 1.79 8.73 -5.52
N ALA A 115 1.03 9.78 -5.19
CA ALA A 115 0.61 10.80 -6.15
C ALA A 115 1.81 11.53 -6.76
N SER A 116 2.79 11.91 -5.93
CA SER A 116 4.06 12.52 -6.37
C SER A 116 4.85 11.62 -7.32
N ALA A 117 4.94 10.32 -7.01
CA ALA A 117 5.60 9.33 -7.87
C ALA A 117 4.91 9.20 -9.23
N ILE A 118 3.58 9.17 -9.25
CA ILE A 118 2.77 9.10 -10.48
C ILE A 118 3.01 10.34 -11.34
N LEU A 119 2.98 11.54 -10.76
CA LEU A 119 3.26 12.78 -11.49
C LEU A 119 4.68 12.79 -12.06
N HIS A 120 5.66 12.38 -11.26
CA HIS A 120 7.04 12.25 -11.70
C HIS A 120 7.18 11.28 -12.89
N LEU A 121 6.53 10.12 -12.84
CA LEU A 121 6.55 9.15 -13.94
C LEU A 121 5.83 9.65 -15.19
N ILE A 122 4.78 10.46 -15.06
CA ILE A 122 4.13 11.13 -16.19
C ILE A 122 5.14 12.01 -16.95
N GLU A 123 6.01 12.69 -16.25
CA GLU A 123 6.98 13.62 -16.85
C GLU A 123 8.25 12.92 -17.36
N HIS A 124 8.75 11.92 -16.63
CA HIS A 124 10.10 11.39 -16.82
C HIS A 124 10.18 9.95 -17.34
N TYR A 125 9.04 9.26 -17.49
CA TYR A 125 9.02 7.87 -17.94
C TYR A 125 8.12 7.66 -19.17
N ASP A 126 8.65 7.01 -20.19
CA ASP A 126 7.91 6.60 -21.39
C ASP A 126 8.30 5.19 -21.86
N GLY A 127 8.59 4.31 -20.92
CA GLY A 127 8.88 2.90 -21.20
C GLY A 127 7.60 2.05 -21.34
N ASP A 128 7.74 0.89 -21.94
CA ASP A 128 6.69 -0.13 -22.10
C ASP A 128 6.53 -1.02 -20.86
N GLN A 129 7.56 -1.11 -20.04
CA GLN A 129 7.50 -1.90 -18.81
C GLN A 129 6.79 -1.13 -17.70
N HIS A 130 5.97 -1.82 -16.91
CA HIS A 130 5.39 -1.22 -15.71
C HIS A 130 6.47 -0.85 -14.68
N VAL A 131 6.15 0.07 -13.77
CA VAL A 131 7.06 0.58 -12.74
C VAL A 131 6.52 0.33 -11.35
N ASN A 132 7.31 -0.30 -10.51
CA ASN A 132 7.02 -0.44 -9.09
C ASN A 132 7.10 0.92 -8.37
N ILE A 133 6.08 1.24 -7.57
CA ILE A 133 6.02 2.43 -6.72
C ILE A 133 5.98 2.00 -5.26
N GLY A 134 7.01 2.37 -4.51
CA GLY A 134 7.16 2.04 -3.10
C GLY A 134 8.31 2.82 -2.45
N THR A 135 8.55 2.51 -1.19
CA THR A 135 9.66 3.08 -0.42
C THR A 135 10.96 2.28 -0.60
N GLY A 136 10.82 0.97 -0.87
CA GLY A 136 11.93 0.00 -0.83
C GLY A 136 12.28 -0.43 0.60
N GLU A 137 11.40 -0.18 1.57
CA GLU A 137 11.57 -0.55 2.98
C GLU A 137 10.31 -1.27 3.47
N ASP A 138 10.47 -2.29 4.29
CA ASP A 138 9.36 -3.02 4.89
C ASP A 138 9.45 -3.04 6.42
N ILE A 139 8.29 -3.24 7.04
CA ILE A 139 8.13 -3.36 8.50
C ILE A 139 7.31 -4.61 8.80
N SER A 140 7.58 -5.31 9.91
CA SER A 140 6.70 -6.39 10.36
C SER A 140 5.35 -5.83 10.85
N ILE A 141 4.30 -6.63 10.75
CA ILE A 141 2.97 -6.25 11.25
C ILE A 141 3.02 -5.98 12.77
N ARG A 142 3.91 -6.67 13.50
CA ARG A 142 4.13 -6.44 14.93
C ARG A 142 4.78 -5.08 15.22
N GLU A 143 5.82 -4.73 14.48
CA GLU A 143 6.47 -3.40 14.59
C GLU A 143 5.51 -2.28 14.18
N LEU A 144 4.71 -2.50 13.12
CA LEU A 144 3.67 -1.56 12.70
C LEU A 144 2.62 -1.36 13.80
N ALA A 145 2.16 -2.43 14.45
CA ALA A 145 1.21 -2.35 15.55
C ALA A 145 1.77 -1.54 16.73
N ALA A 146 3.04 -1.74 17.07
CA ALA A 146 3.71 -0.95 18.12
C ALA A 146 3.80 0.53 17.74
N LEU A 147 4.13 0.84 16.49
CA LEU A 147 4.18 2.20 15.97
C LEU A 147 2.81 2.88 16.03
N VAL A 148 1.75 2.18 15.59
CA VAL A 148 0.39 2.73 15.61
C VAL A 148 -0.09 2.93 17.05
N ALA A 149 0.16 1.97 17.96
CA ALA A 149 -0.17 2.10 19.38
C ALA A 149 0.49 3.34 20.01
N GLU A 150 1.78 3.54 19.74
CA GLU A 150 2.52 4.71 20.22
C GLU A 150 1.94 6.03 19.68
N VAL A 151 1.65 6.09 18.37
CA VAL A 151 1.11 7.30 17.72
C VAL A 151 -0.30 7.64 18.22
N VAL A 152 -1.14 6.63 18.43
CA VAL A 152 -2.51 6.81 18.97
C VAL A 152 -2.50 7.14 20.47
N GLY A 153 -1.42 6.79 21.18
CA GLY A 153 -1.32 6.91 22.64
C GLY A 153 -2.02 5.78 23.40
N PHE A 154 -2.11 4.59 22.79
CA PHE A 154 -2.69 3.40 23.40
C PHE A 154 -1.67 2.74 24.35
N ASP A 155 -2.02 2.61 25.63
CA ASP A 155 -1.21 2.01 26.69
C ASP A 155 -1.70 0.63 27.16
N GLY A 156 -2.75 0.10 26.52
CA GLY A 156 -3.32 -1.20 26.80
C GLY A 156 -2.50 -2.38 26.25
N ARG A 157 -3.10 -3.57 26.21
CA ARG A 157 -2.45 -4.80 25.75
C ARG A 157 -2.78 -5.11 24.30
N VAL A 158 -1.78 -5.60 23.55
CA VAL A 158 -1.96 -6.13 22.21
C VAL A 158 -1.92 -7.66 22.26
N GLU A 159 -3.01 -8.29 21.85
CA GLU A 159 -3.15 -9.74 21.75
C GLU A 159 -3.14 -10.19 20.30
N TRP A 160 -2.60 -11.40 20.05
CA TRP A 160 -2.46 -11.97 18.71
C TRP A 160 -3.31 -13.21 18.57
N ASP A 161 -4.33 -13.17 17.71
CA ASP A 161 -5.15 -14.33 17.36
C ASP A 161 -4.44 -15.18 16.30
N THR A 162 -3.62 -16.11 16.74
CA THR A 162 -2.85 -17.02 15.88
C THR A 162 -3.72 -18.09 15.20
N SER A 163 -5.02 -18.17 15.49
CA SER A 163 -5.95 -19.01 14.74
C SER A 163 -6.22 -18.48 13.34
N LYS A 164 -5.93 -17.19 13.10
CA LYS A 164 -6.05 -16.54 11.80
C LYS A 164 -4.74 -16.63 11.01
N PRO A 165 -4.82 -16.78 9.67
CA PRO A 165 -3.63 -16.92 8.85
C PRO A 165 -2.83 -15.61 8.76
N ASP A 166 -1.51 -15.73 8.67
CA ASP A 166 -0.58 -14.61 8.46
C ASP A 166 -0.58 -14.02 7.03
N GLY A 167 -1.02 -14.80 6.05
CA GLY A 167 -0.89 -14.44 4.64
C GLY A 167 0.54 -14.61 4.10
N THR A 168 0.88 -13.81 3.07
CA THR A 168 2.22 -13.87 2.45
C THR A 168 3.29 -13.39 3.44
N PRO A 169 4.40 -14.13 3.65
CA PRO A 169 5.41 -13.81 4.66
C PRO A 169 6.07 -12.44 4.47
N ARG A 170 6.42 -12.08 3.23
CA ARG A 170 7.03 -10.80 2.90
C ARG A 170 6.49 -10.25 1.58
N LYS A 171 6.30 -8.95 1.51
CA LYS A 171 5.91 -8.25 0.28
C LYS A 171 6.59 -6.88 0.24
N LEU A 172 7.74 -6.84 -0.42
CA LEU A 172 8.58 -5.66 -0.63
C LEU A 172 8.85 -5.51 -2.12
N LEU A 173 8.66 -4.34 -2.68
CA LEU A 173 8.94 -4.07 -4.09
C LEU A 173 10.42 -3.67 -4.31
N ASP A 174 10.99 -4.12 -5.40
CA ASP A 174 12.21 -3.52 -5.94
C ASP A 174 11.81 -2.21 -6.65
N VAL A 175 12.29 -1.10 -6.11
CA VAL A 175 12.00 0.24 -6.61
C VAL A 175 13.21 0.88 -7.29
N SER A 176 14.19 0.08 -7.68
CA SER A 176 15.44 0.55 -8.30
C SER A 176 15.19 1.35 -9.57
N ARG A 177 14.20 0.96 -10.38
CA ARG A 177 13.79 1.70 -11.58
C ARG A 177 13.29 3.10 -11.24
N LEU A 178 12.37 3.23 -10.29
CA LEU A 178 11.82 4.52 -9.86
C LEU A 178 12.91 5.42 -9.26
N LYS A 179 13.78 4.84 -8.42
CA LYS A 179 14.95 5.56 -7.87
C LYS A 179 15.91 6.01 -8.97
N GLY A 180 16.15 5.18 -9.98
CA GLY A 180 16.98 5.51 -11.13
C GLY A 180 16.44 6.65 -11.99
N LEU A 181 15.13 6.91 -11.93
CA LEU A 181 14.47 8.06 -12.56
C LEU A 181 14.54 9.34 -11.68
N GLY A 182 15.15 9.28 -10.50
CA GLY A 182 15.38 10.43 -9.63
C GLY A 182 14.26 10.71 -8.63
N TRP A 183 13.30 9.78 -8.43
CA TRP A 183 12.26 9.95 -7.42
C TRP A 183 12.60 9.20 -6.11
N ALA A 184 12.22 9.80 -4.99
CA ALA A 184 12.26 9.19 -3.66
C ALA A 184 11.07 9.64 -2.81
N PRO A 185 10.57 8.79 -1.89
CA PRO A 185 9.53 9.17 -0.94
C PRO A 185 10.03 10.26 0.00
N ARG A 186 9.12 11.11 0.48
CA ARG A 186 9.41 12.24 1.37
C ARG A 186 8.77 12.09 2.74
N ILE A 187 7.70 11.29 2.84
CA ILE A 187 6.92 11.13 4.07
C ILE A 187 7.36 9.83 4.76
N GLY A 188 8.00 9.97 5.92
CA GLY A 188 8.37 8.83 6.76
C GLY A 188 7.13 8.10 7.27
N LEU A 189 7.24 6.77 7.50
CA LEU A 189 6.10 5.96 7.95
C LEU A 189 5.47 6.51 9.23
N ARG A 190 6.28 6.91 10.20
CA ARG A 190 5.81 7.47 11.49
C ARG A 190 4.97 8.74 11.28
N ASP A 191 5.49 9.69 10.51
CA ASP A 191 4.84 10.97 10.27
C ASP A 191 3.55 10.79 9.47
N GLY A 192 3.57 9.91 8.45
CA GLY A 192 2.40 9.57 7.68
C GLY A 192 1.31 8.86 8.51
N VAL A 193 1.69 7.96 9.42
CA VAL A 193 0.75 7.33 10.37
C VAL A 193 0.15 8.38 11.30
N ALA A 194 0.97 9.32 11.84
CA ALA A 194 0.48 10.39 12.69
C ALA A 194 -0.55 11.27 11.97
N ALA A 195 -0.23 11.75 10.77
CA ALA A 195 -1.15 12.56 9.96
C ALA A 195 -2.46 11.81 9.64
N THR A 196 -2.37 10.50 9.37
CA THR A 196 -3.54 9.65 9.10
C THR A 196 -4.42 9.47 10.35
N CYS A 197 -3.80 9.30 11.53
CA CYS A 197 -4.51 9.22 12.82
C CYS A 197 -5.22 10.54 13.16
N GLU A 198 -4.54 11.67 12.99
CA GLU A 198 -5.11 13.01 13.20
C GLU A 198 -6.34 13.23 12.31
N TRP A 199 -6.20 12.90 11.01
CA TRP A 199 -7.32 13.01 10.08
C TRP A 199 -8.49 12.10 10.48
N PHE A 200 -8.22 10.85 10.85
CA PHE A 200 -9.25 9.89 11.29
C PHE A 200 -10.01 10.42 12.51
N THR A 201 -9.29 10.90 13.51
CA THR A 201 -9.88 11.47 14.74
C THR A 201 -10.75 12.70 14.43
N ALA A 202 -10.23 13.63 13.62
CA ALA A 202 -10.95 14.84 13.22
C ALA A 202 -12.22 14.53 12.40
N SER A 203 -12.17 13.53 11.52
CA SER A 203 -13.30 13.14 10.67
C SER A 203 -14.46 12.51 11.45
N ARG A 204 -14.23 12.06 12.69
CA ARG A 204 -15.26 11.48 13.58
C ARG A 204 -15.87 12.49 14.54
N GLN A 205 -15.29 13.68 14.67
CA GLN A 205 -15.88 14.73 15.49
C GLN A 205 -17.11 15.33 14.76
N PRO A 206 -18.22 15.57 15.45
CA PRO A 206 -19.34 16.30 14.85
C PRO A 206 -18.87 17.69 14.42
N PRO A 207 -19.39 18.25 13.30
CA PRO A 207 -19.01 19.58 12.86
C PRO A 207 -19.21 20.58 14.01
N THR A 208 -18.18 21.35 14.31
CA THR A 208 -18.26 22.44 15.31
C THR A 208 -19.38 23.38 14.87
N PRO A 209 -20.38 23.68 15.71
CA PRO A 209 -21.42 24.63 15.33
C PRO A 209 -20.76 25.95 14.95
N ALA A 210 -21.14 26.48 13.78
CA ALA A 210 -20.68 27.79 13.35
C ALA A 210 -20.97 28.80 14.47
N SER A 211 -19.96 29.51 14.93
CA SER A 211 -20.14 30.60 15.88
C SER A 211 -21.11 31.66 15.29
N PRO A 212 -22.06 32.16 16.10
CA PRO A 212 -23.09 33.08 15.65
C PRO A 212 -22.52 34.41 15.16
#